data_1a7ec88114c5bf1073dee19bb238466e
#
_entry.id   1a7ec88114c5bf1073dee19bb238466e
#
_cell.length_a   1.000
_cell.length_b   1.000
_cell.length_c   1.000
_cell.angle_alpha   90.00
_cell.angle_beta   90.00
_cell.angle_gamma   90.00
#
_symmetry.space_group_name_H-M   'P 1'
#
loop_
_entity.id
_entity.type
_entity.pdbx_description
1 polymer ?
#
loop_
_entity_poly.entity_id
_entity_poly.type
_entity_poly.pdbx_seq_one_letter_code
_entity_poly.pdbx_strand_id
1 'polypeptide(L)'
;MEGFSTLRLSAIALSFIILCQCAPAVVQTEKSDGKVSVLFTYVAPEAKRVCISGSFNHWSKTTHCLKKDRETWSIEMRLSPGKHSYLFAIDDHRWEVDPEAPLREESGFGMENSVLIVE
;
A
#
# COMPACT_ATOMS: atom_id res chain seq x y z
N MET A 1 -34.65 -34.94 -71.94
CA MET A 1 -33.60 -35.66 -71.52
C MET A 1 -32.54 -34.85 -70.79
N GLU A 2 -32.24 -35.17 -69.67
CA GLU A 2 -31.01 -35.08 -68.97
C GLU A 2 -30.51 -33.70 -68.60
N GLY A 3 -31.28 -32.97 -67.89
CA GLY A 3 -30.71 -31.85 -67.17
C GLY A 3 -30.02 -32.29 -65.88
N PHE A 4 -28.81 -32.65 -65.95
CA PHE A 4 -28.03 -32.83 -64.74
C PHE A 4 -27.61 -31.46 -64.21
N SER A 5 -28.44 -30.93 -63.32
CA SER A 5 -28.06 -29.81 -62.55
C SER A 5 -27.09 -30.28 -61.50
N THR A 6 -25.84 -30.22 -61.83
CA THR A 6 -24.83 -30.38 -60.79
C THR A 6 -24.84 -29.16 -59.90
N LEU A 7 -25.59 -29.30 -58.84
CA LEU A 7 -25.48 -28.34 -57.75
C LEU A 7 -24.09 -28.45 -57.19
N ARG A 8 -23.23 -27.59 -57.64
CA ARG A 8 -21.92 -27.42 -56.97
C ARG A 8 -22.19 -26.66 -55.70
N LEU A 9 -22.37 -27.41 -54.65
CA LEU A 9 -22.22 -26.89 -53.31
C LEU A 9 -20.78 -26.43 -53.17
N SER A 10 -20.56 -25.15 -53.44
CA SER A 10 -19.36 -24.50 -52.99
C SER A 10 -19.41 -24.47 -51.46
N ALA A 11 -18.74 -25.45 -50.90
CA ALA A 11 -18.44 -25.35 -49.47
C ALA A 11 -17.52 -24.15 -49.30
N ILE A 12 -18.11 -23.03 -48.99
CA ILE A 12 -17.36 -21.91 -48.50
C ILE A 12 -16.87 -22.36 -47.14
N ALA A 13 -15.65 -22.87 -47.11
CA ALA A 13 -14.94 -23.05 -45.87
C ALA A 13 -14.72 -21.64 -45.32
N LEU A 14 -15.62 -21.19 -44.45
CA LEU A 14 -15.31 -20.06 -43.59
C LEU A 14 -14.15 -20.49 -42.71
N SER A 15 -12.98 -20.19 -43.18
CA SER A 15 -11.77 -20.28 -42.38
C SER A 15 -11.93 -19.18 -41.30
N PHE A 16 -12.46 -19.57 -40.15
CA PHE A 16 -12.35 -18.75 -38.98
C PHE A 16 -10.88 -18.67 -38.63
N ILE A 17 -10.21 -17.65 -39.15
CA ILE A 17 -8.92 -17.25 -38.63
C ILE A 17 -9.21 -16.66 -37.25
N ILE A 18 -9.08 -17.53 -36.25
CA ILE A 18 -8.99 -17.05 -34.87
C ILE A 18 -7.65 -16.31 -34.82
N LEU A 19 -7.71 -15.02 -35.09
CA LEU A 19 -6.63 -14.13 -34.71
C LEU A 19 -6.53 -14.19 -33.20
N CYS A 20 -5.68 -15.08 -32.72
CA CYS A 20 -5.21 -15.02 -31.35
C CYS A 20 -4.45 -13.72 -31.24
N GLN A 21 -5.18 -12.65 -30.93
CA GLN A 21 -4.56 -11.42 -30.54
C GLN A 21 -3.99 -11.66 -29.14
N CYS A 22 -2.77 -12.16 -29.12
CA CYS A 22 -1.92 -11.93 -27.97
C CYS A 22 -1.76 -10.42 -27.89
N ALA A 23 -2.70 -9.76 -27.19
CA ALA A 23 -2.45 -8.43 -26.73
C ALA A 23 -1.12 -8.52 -25.97
N PRO A 24 -0.09 -7.77 -26.34
CA PRO A 24 1.09 -7.71 -25.50
C PRO A 24 0.57 -7.33 -24.12
N ALA A 25 0.83 -8.18 -23.15
CA ALA A 25 0.64 -7.79 -21.78
C ALA A 25 1.39 -6.48 -21.65
N VAL A 26 0.66 -5.38 -21.60
CA VAL A 26 1.25 -4.13 -21.21
C VAL A 26 1.69 -4.37 -19.78
N VAL A 27 2.94 -4.79 -19.63
CA VAL A 27 3.62 -4.67 -18.36
C VAL A 27 3.60 -3.18 -18.11
N GLN A 28 2.56 -2.73 -17.43
CA GLN A 28 2.62 -1.45 -16.80
C GLN A 28 3.78 -1.60 -15.83
N THR A 29 4.94 -1.15 -16.26
CA THR A 29 5.99 -0.82 -15.35
C THR A 29 5.40 0.31 -14.54
N GLU A 30 4.72 -0.03 -13.44
CA GLU A 30 4.41 0.95 -12.43
C GLU A 30 5.74 1.58 -12.11
N LYS A 31 5.85 2.84 -12.48
CA LYS A 31 7.01 3.63 -12.15
C LYS A 31 7.08 3.59 -10.65
N SER A 32 7.94 2.73 -10.11
CA SER A 32 8.17 2.63 -8.68
C SER A 32 8.47 4.04 -8.21
N ASP A 33 7.62 4.59 -7.35
CA ASP A 33 7.84 5.91 -6.73
C ASP A 33 9.00 5.87 -5.71
N GLY A 34 9.68 4.73 -5.60
CA GLY A 34 10.78 4.50 -4.66
C GLY A 34 10.35 4.37 -3.22
N LYS A 35 9.06 4.45 -2.94
CA LYS A 35 8.54 4.32 -1.58
C LYS A 35 8.43 2.86 -1.15
N VAL A 36 8.61 2.63 0.14
CA VAL A 36 8.54 1.31 0.77
C VAL A 36 7.32 1.26 1.68
N SER A 37 6.59 0.15 1.61
CA SER A 37 5.45 -0.08 2.50
C SER A 37 5.93 -0.49 3.88
N VAL A 38 5.50 0.22 4.91
CA VAL A 38 5.85 -0.01 6.31
C VAL A 38 4.58 -0.21 7.12
N LEU A 39 4.53 -1.29 7.88
CA LEU A 39 3.43 -1.55 8.81
C LEU A 39 3.82 -1.06 10.20
N PHE A 40 3.05 -0.12 10.73
CA PHE A 40 3.17 0.34 12.11
C PHE A 40 2.10 -0.33 12.96
N THR A 41 2.48 -0.81 14.13
CA THR A 41 1.57 -1.43 15.08
C THR A 41 1.80 -0.86 16.47
N TYR A 42 0.73 -0.79 17.25
CA TYR A 42 0.78 -0.33 18.65
C TYR A 42 -0.31 -1.04 19.45
N VAL A 43 0.07 -1.58 20.59
CA VAL A 43 -0.87 -2.25 21.49
C VAL A 43 -1.41 -1.25 22.50
N ALA A 44 -2.70 -0.99 22.44
CA ALA A 44 -3.38 -0.08 23.35
C ALA A 44 -4.85 -0.47 23.51
N PRO A 45 -5.15 -1.48 24.35
CA PRO A 45 -6.51 -2.02 24.47
C PRO A 45 -7.53 -0.99 24.96
N GLU A 46 -7.10 -0.04 25.77
CA GLU A 46 -7.98 0.97 26.39
C GLU A 46 -8.08 2.28 25.60
N ALA A 47 -7.27 2.43 24.54
CA ALA A 47 -7.29 3.65 23.75
C ALA A 47 -8.56 3.73 22.89
N LYS A 48 -9.07 4.93 22.71
CA LYS A 48 -10.19 5.23 21.80
C LYS A 48 -9.70 5.61 20.42
N ARG A 49 -8.50 6.16 20.34
CA ARG A 49 -7.89 6.62 19.10
C ARG A 49 -6.37 6.53 19.20
N VAL A 50 -5.75 5.99 18.19
CA VAL A 50 -4.29 5.96 18.03
C VAL A 50 -3.95 6.50 16.66
N CYS A 51 -3.13 7.54 16.59
CA CYS A 51 -2.63 8.08 15.34
C CYS A 51 -1.11 8.12 15.38
N ILE A 52 -0.48 8.09 14.20
CA ILE A 52 0.97 8.23 14.07
C ILE A 52 1.30 9.63 13.59
N SER A 53 2.24 10.28 14.27
CA SER A 53 2.68 11.63 13.98
C SER A 53 4.20 11.65 13.83
N GLY A 54 4.68 12.18 12.74
CA GLY A 54 6.11 12.15 12.46
C GLY A 54 6.54 13.10 11.36
N SER A 55 7.81 13.02 11.03
CA SER A 55 8.43 13.82 9.97
C SER A 55 7.75 13.66 8.60
N PHE A 56 7.10 12.54 8.36
CA PHE A 56 6.41 12.22 7.11
C PHE A 56 5.03 12.89 6.96
N ASN A 57 4.46 13.44 8.01
CA ASN A 57 3.14 14.11 7.98
C ASN A 57 3.11 15.44 8.72
N HIS A 58 4.25 16.13 8.78
CA HIS A 58 4.40 17.42 9.47
C HIS A 58 3.95 17.38 10.94
N TRP A 59 4.16 16.23 11.60
CA TRP A 59 3.78 16.01 13.01
C TRP A 59 2.29 16.21 13.29
N SER A 60 1.44 15.90 12.30
CA SER A 60 -0.01 15.94 12.47
C SER A 60 -0.48 14.79 13.37
N LYS A 61 -1.28 15.12 14.38
CA LYS A 61 -1.90 14.15 15.29
C LYS A 61 -3.14 13.47 14.72
N THR A 62 -3.62 13.91 13.58
CA THR A 62 -4.97 13.55 13.11
C THR A 62 -5.02 13.01 11.68
N THR A 63 -3.93 13.14 10.91
CA THR A 63 -3.92 12.78 9.50
C THR A 63 -3.82 11.28 9.25
N HIS A 64 -3.02 10.57 10.06
CA HIS A 64 -2.78 9.14 9.89
C HIS A 64 -3.15 8.40 11.17
N CYS A 65 -4.38 7.92 11.22
CA CYS A 65 -4.89 7.19 12.38
C CYS A 65 -4.97 5.69 12.07
N LEU A 66 -4.57 4.91 13.07
CA LEU A 66 -4.49 3.46 13.00
C LEU A 66 -5.89 2.85 13.13
N LYS A 67 -6.04 1.64 12.64
CA LYS A 67 -7.24 0.84 12.82
C LYS A 67 -7.01 -0.18 13.91
N LYS A 68 -8.01 -0.34 14.77
CA LYS A 68 -7.98 -1.29 15.85
C LYS A 68 -8.50 -2.65 15.39
N ASP A 69 -7.74 -3.69 15.70
CA ASP A 69 -8.14 -5.07 15.63
C ASP A 69 -7.79 -5.72 16.97
N ARG A 70 -8.82 -6.00 17.78
CA ARG A 70 -8.68 -6.46 19.17
C ARG A 70 -7.90 -5.45 20.02
N GLU A 71 -6.70 -5.79 20.46
CA GLU A 71 -5.85 -4.92 21.29
C GLU A 71 -4.81 -4.14 20.48
N THR A 72 -4.66 -4.50 19.21
CA THR A 72 -3.61 -3.97 18.34
C THR A 72 -4.16 -2.96 17.36
N TRP A 73 -3.50 -1.81 17.31
CA TRP A 73 -3.73 -0.77 16.33
C TRP A 73 -2.70 -0.88 15.22
N SER A 74 -3.09 -0.71 13.97
CA SER A 74 -2.18 -0.81 12.84
C SER A 74 -2.50 0.15 11.70
N ILE A 75 -1.46 0.53 10.98
CA ILE A 75 -1.55 1.29 9.75
C ILE A 75 -0.40 0.90 8.83
N GLU A 76 -0.69 0.75 7.56
CA GLU A 76 0.32 0.60 6.53
C GLU A 76 0.56 1.94 5.84
N MET A 77 1.82 2.35 5.76
CA MET A 77 2.22 3.61 5.16
C MET A 77 3.33 3.40 4.15
N ARG A 78 3.27 4.15 3.07
CA ARG A 78 4.35 4.17 2.07
C ARG A 78 5.28 5.33 2.37
N LEU A 79 6.52 5.01 2.70
CA LEU A 79 7.52 5.98 3.10
C LEU A 79 8.70 6.00 2.13
N SER A 80 9.23 7.19 1.90
CA SER A 80 10.46 7.36 1.12
C SER A 80 11.65 6.78 1.86
N PRO A 81 12.69 6.31 1.14
CA PRO A 81 13.94 5.95 1.78
C PRO A 81 14.52 7.10 2.61
N GLY A 82 15.13 6.74 3.73
CA GLY A 82 15.74 7.70 4.64
C GLY A 82 15.28 7.54 6.08
N LYS A 83 15.63 8.50 6.89
CA LYS A 83 15.32 8.55 8.31
C LYS A 83 13.96 9.16 8.55
N HIS A 84 13.14 8.50 9.35
CA HIS A 84 11.83 9.00 9.77
C HIS A 84 11.74 8.99 11.30
N SER A 85 11.38 10.13 11.86
CA SER A 85 11.14 10.28 13.30
C SER A 85 9.63 10.36 13.54
N TYR A 86 9.14 9.67 14.57
CA TYR A 86 7.71 9.60 14.83
C TYR A 86 7.38 9.28 16.28
N LEU A 87 6.14 9.55 16.65
CA LEU A 87 5.50 9.15 17.90
C LEU A 87 4.08 8.70 17.63
N PHE A 88 3.51 7.93 18.55
CA PHE A 88 2.08 7.69 18.56
C PHE A 88 1.37 8.77 19.40
N ALA A 89 0.26 9.27 18.87
CA ALA A 89 -0.64 10.14 19.58
C ALA A 89 -1.84 9.31 20.04
N ILE A 90 -1.96 9.13 21.35
CA ILE A 90 -3.01 8.35 21.99
C ILE A 90 -4.09 9.28 22.50
N ASP A 91 -5.32 9.06 22.07
CA ASP A 91 -6.48 9.85 22.50
C ASP A 91 -6.28 11.37 22.37
N ASP A 92 -5.54 11.78 21.32
CA ASP A 92 -5.25 13.17 20.94
C ASP A 92 -4.40 14.00 21.91
N HIS A 93 -3.96 13.43 23.03
CA HIS A 93 -3.25 14.21 24.06
C HIS A 93 -2.05 13.52 24.69
N ARG A 94 -1.86 12.21 24.49
CA ARG A 94 -0.73 11.48 25.06
C ARG A 94 0.22 11.05 23.94
N TRP A 95 1.47 11.43 24.07
CA TRP A 95 2.53 11.04 23.16
C TRP A 95 3.28 9.83 23.69
N GLU A 96 3.42 8.81 22.84
CA GLU A 96 4.11 7.58 23.20
C GLU A 96 5.14 7.20 22.17
N VAL A 97 6.29 6.78 22.65
CA VAL A 97 7.35 6.18 21.82
C VAL A 97 6.90 4.78 21.40
N ASP A 98 7.23 4.42 20.17
CA ASP A 98 7.02 3.05 19.70
C ASP A 98 7.99 2.10 20.41
N PRO A 99 7.50 1.14 21.21
CA PRO A 99 8.37 0.19 21.90
C PRO A 99 9.12 -0.72 20.94
N GLU A 100 8.64 -0.88 19.71
CA GLU A 100 9.26 -1.71 18.67
C GLU A 100 10.17 -0.94 17.73
N ALA A 101 10.32 0.38 17.92
CA ALA A 101 11.20 1.17 17.09
C ALA A 101 12.66 0.70 17.22
N PRO A 102 13.35 0.49 16.09
CA PRO A 102 14.74 0.02 16.14
C PRO A 102 15.72 1.04 16.73
N LEU A 103 15.37 2.32 16.62
CA LEU A 103 16.19 3.43 17.08
C LEU A 103 15.36 4.47 17.80
N ARG A 104 16.02 5.30 18.59
CA ARG A 104 15.43 6.46 19.26
C ARG A 104 16.39 7.64 19.16
N GLU A 105 15.84 8.86 19.23
CA GLU A 105 16.62 10.08 19.30
C GLU A 105 15.96 11.08 20.25
N GLU A 106 16.77 11.94 20.83
CA GLU A 106 16.23 13.03 21.64
C GLU A 106 15.56 14.09 20.76
N SER A 107 14.37 14.52 21.15
CA SER A 107 13.59 15.52 20.41
C SER A 107 14.04 16.97 20.63
N GLY A 108 14.90 17.20 21.61
CA GLY A 108 15.27 18.54 22.06
C GLY A 108 14.35 19.14 23.10
N PHE A 109 13.25 18.44 23.45
CA PHE A 109 12.27 18.88 24.44
C PHE A 109 12.18 17.97 25.67
N GLY A 110 13.23 17.21 25.95
CA GLY A 110 13.28 16.25 27.06
C GLY A 110 12.51 14.96 26.79
N MET A 111 12.09 14.74 25.57
CA MET A 111 11.39 13.53 25.11
C MET A 111 12.21 12.84 24.03
N GLU A 112 11.96 11.54 23.88
CA GLU A 112 12.55 10.76 22.79
C GLU A 112 11.53 10.59 21.66
N ASN A 113 12.03 10.57 20.43
CA ASN A 113 11.28 10.15 19.27
C ASN A 113 11.68 8.72 18.87
N SER A 114 10.73 7.97 18.35
CA SER A 114 11.00 6.73 17.65
C SER A 114 11.64 7.04 16.30
N VAL A 115 12.60 6.23 15.87
CA VAL A 115 13.28 6.41 14.61
C VAL A 115 13.26 5.13 13.78
N LEU A 116 12.89 5.26 12.54
CA LEU A 116 12.94 4.21 11.53
C LEU A 116 13.80 4.67 10.35
N ILE A 117 14.71 3.80 9.91
CA ILE A 117 15.46 3.98 8.68
C ILE A 117 14.82 3.10 7.60
N VAL A 118 14.35 3.72 6.54
CA VAL A 118 13.86 3.04 5.35
C VAL A 118 14.97 3.00 4.30
N GLU A 119 15.32 1.81 3.85
CA GLU A 119 16.37 1.59 2.85
C GLU A 119 15.82 1.52 1.42
#